data_30d45d4c2fc178d482306e299dddb2a4
#
_entry.id   30d45d4c2fc178d482306e299dddb2a4
#
_cell.length_a   1.000
_cell.length_b   1.000
_cell.length_c   1.000
_cell.angle_alpha   90.00
_cell.angle_beta   90.00
_cell.angle_gamma   90.00
#
_symmetry.space_group_name_H-M   'P 1'
#
loop_
_entity.id
_entity.type
_entity.pdbx_description
1 polymer ?
#
loop_
_entity_poly.entity_id
_entity_poly.type
_entity_poly.pdbx_seq_one_letter_code
_entity_poly.pdbx_strand_id
1 'polypeptide(L)'
;RPSRPSPSPRASRPSAPATASAGNRAPPSRIPSHGVDRPFVDLGFARVDHHRKTRQGFPEVIFGQGKSPEQVASIAQAIVRRQHSLLVTRTDAAAFEAVRATVPDAVFHPTARIIERRVELPRGKGVILVAAAGTSDIPVAEEAAISAEVMGNDVDRLTDVGVAGLHRLLAERDRV
;
A
#
# COMPACT_ATOMS: atom_id res chain seq x y z
N ARG A 1 64.41 -35.17 18.53
CA ARG A 1 63.10 -35.16 17.82
C ARG A 1 63.34 -34.56 16.45
N PRO A 2 62.98 -35.23 15.32
CA PRO A 2 63.23 -34.74 13.97
C PRO A 2 62.13 -33.74 13.54
N SER A 3 62.60 -32.70 12.83
CA SER A 3 61.87 -31.62 12.25
C SER A 3 61.04 -32.08 11.04
N ARG A 4 59.77 -31.63 10.96
CA ARG A 4 58.87 -31.85 9.84
C ARG A 4 59.24 -30.92 8.67
N PRO A 5 59.12 -31.37 7.43
CA PRO A 5 59.31 -30.51 6.24
C PRO A 5 58.06 -29.65 5.93
N SER A 6 58.34 -28.44 5.45
CA SER A 6 57.36 -27.45 4.99
C SER A 6 56.70 -27.85 3.66
N PRO A 7 55.43 -27.57 3.41
CA PRO A 7 54.80 -27.84 2.13
C PRO A 7 55.13 -26.76 1.09
N SER A 8 55.40 -27.23 -0.12
CA SER A 8 55.69 -26.43 -1.32
C SER A 8 54.50 -25.55 -1.77
N PRO A 9 54.74 -24.43 -2.47
CA PRO A 9 53.66 -23.52 -2.93
C PRO A 9 52.92 -24.12 -4.13
N ARG A 10 51.58 -24.04 -4.04
CA ARG A 10 50.65 -24.49 -5.07
C ARG A 10 50.58 -23.48 -6.19
N ALA A 11 50.73 -23.94 -7.42
CA ALA A 11 50.68 -23.18 -8.66
C ALA A 11 49.37 -22.39 -8.84
N SER A 12 49.49 -21.14 -9.23
CA SER A 12 48.43 -20.21 -9.58
C SER A 12 47.71 -20.67 -10.87
N ARG A 13 46.38 -20.80 -10.79
CA ARG A 13 45.50 -20.97 -11.96
C ARG A 13 45.32 -19.63 -12.68
N PRO A 14 45.28 -19.61 -14.03
CA PRO A 14 45.00 -18.40 -14.78
C PRO A 14 43.56 -17.96 -14.64
N SER A 15 43.34 -16.64 -14.48
CA SER A 15 42.06 -15.95 -14.46
C SER A 15 41.36 -16.04 -15.81
N ALA A 16 40.09 -16.41 -15.80
CA ALA A 16 39.20 -16.31 -16.96
C ALA A 16 38.83 -14.84 -17.25
N PRO A 17 38.59 -14.47 -18.51
CA PRO A 17 38.26 -13.10 -18.87
C PRO A 17 36.85 -12.71 -18.44
N ALA A 18 36.72 -11.47 -17.99
CA ALA A 18 35.46 -10.83 -17.64
C ALA A 18 34.52 -10.81 -18.86
N THR A 19 33.34 -11.42 -18.69
CA THR A 19 32.26 -11.33 -19.66
C THR A 19 31.51 -10.03 -19.50
N ALA A 20 31.21 -9.45 -20.64
CA ALA A 20 30.60 -8.16 -20.92
C ALA A 20 29.37 -7.78 -20.09
N SER A 21 29.32 -6.48 -19.76
CA SER A 21 28.20 -5.64 -19.40
C SER A 21 26.91 -6.02 -20.14
N ALA A 22 25.94 -6.55 -19.38
CA ALA A 22 24.56 -6.64 -19.83
C ALA A 22 23.96 -5.23 -19.82
N GLY A 23 23.76 -4.68 -21.00
CA GLY A 23 23.14 -3.38 -21.22
C GLY A 23 21.77 -3.29 -20.56
N ASN A 24 21.56 -2.21 -19.79
CA ASN A 24 20.31 -1.77 -19.21
C ASN A 24 19.30 -1.48 -20.34
N ARG A 25 18.51 -2.48 -20.73
CA ARG A 25 17.38 -2.29 -21.63
C ARG A 25 16.24 -1.70 -20.82
N ALA A 26 15.92 -0.43 -21.10
CA ALA A 26 14.68 0.18 -20.68
C ALA A 26 13.50 -0.71 -21.10
N PRO A 27 12.48 -0.91 -20.22
CA PRO A 27 11.31 -1.70 -20.59
C PRO A 27 10.54 -1.01 -21.73
N PRO A 28 9.97 -1.77 -22.67
CA PRO A 28 9.23 -1.22 -23.77
C PRO A 28 7.96 -0.54 -23.25
N SER A 29 7.81 0.75 -23.52
CA SER A 29 6.58 1.51 -23.38
C SER A 29 5.55 1.05 -24.41
N ARG A 30 4.90 -0.06 -24.19
CA ARG A 30 3.70 -0.47 -24.93
C ARG A 30 2.59 -0.79 -23.95
N ILE A 31 1.69 0.18 -23.77
CA ILE A 31 0.33 -0.07 -23.30
C ILE A 31 -0.37 -0.74 -24.49
N PRO A 32 -0.76 -2.02 -24.44
CA PRO A 32 -1.54 -2.63 -25.48
C PRO A 32 -2.94 -2.04 -25.43
N SER A 33 -3.31 -1.31 -26.46
CA SER A 33 -4.69 -0.91 -26.72
C SER A 33 -5.50 -2.15 -27.15
N HIS A 34 -6.65 -2.32 -26.50
CA HIS A 34 -7.87 -2.99 -26.96
C HIS A 34 -8.01 -4.50 -26.83
N GLY A 35 -9.16 -4.88 -26.21
CA GLY A 35 -9.90 -6.08 -26.49
C GLY A 35 -9.60 -7.26 -25.56
N VAL A 36 -10.58 -7.59 -24.79
CA VAL A 36 -10.79 -8.63 -23.78
C VAL A 36 -10.63 -8.07 -22.39
N ASP A 37 -11.65 -8.22 -21.60
CA ASP A 37 -11.74 -7.82 -20.19
C ASP A 37 -10.74 -8.65 -19.36
N ARG A 38 -9.46 -8.25 -19.45
CA ARG A 38 -8.41 -8.92 -18.70
C ARG A 38 -8.65 -8.67 -17.21
N PRO A 39 -8.57 -9.72 -16.38
CA PRO A 39 -8.83 -9.60 -14.94
C PRO A 39 -7.82 -8.71 -14.22
N PHE A 40 -6.71 -8.39 -14.85
CA PHE A 40 -5.67 -7.51 -14.31
C PHE A 40 -5.00 -6.67 -15.39
N VAL A 41 -4.39 -5.55 -14.99
CA VAL A 41 -3.45 -4.77 -15.81
C VAL A 41 -2.05 -5.06 -15.32
N ASP A 42 -1.15 -5.38 -16.25
CA ASP A 42 0.27 -5.57 -15.99
C ASP A 42 1.03 -4.26 -16.25
N LEU A 43 1.61 -3.69 -15.21
CA LEU A 43 2.42 -2.47 -15.25
C LEU A 43 3.93 -2.78 -15.35
N GLY A 44 4.31 -4.06 -15.50
CA GLY A 44 5.69 -4.53 -15.52
C GLY A 44 6.26 -4.79 -14.12
N PHE A 45 6.07 -3.88 -13.19
CA PHE A 45 6.48 -4.01 -11.78
C PHE A 45 5.34 -4.42 -10.85
N ALA A 46 4.08 -4.33 -11.28
CA ALA A 46 2.89 -4.71 -10.51
C ALA A 46 1.78 -5.20 -11.44
N ARG A 47 0.90 -6.06 -10.92
CA ARG A 47 -0.31 -6.51 -11.58
C ARG A 47 -1.51 -6.06 -10.78
N VAL A 48 -2.32 -5.15 -11.35
CA VAL A 48 -3.49 -4.56 -10.70
C VAL A 48 -4.72 -5.40 -11.00
N ASP A 49 -5.33 -6.01 -9.97
CA ASP A 49 -6.50 -6.89 -10.09
C ASP A 49 -7.80 -6.08 -10.20
N HIS A 50 -8.38 -6.03 -11.38
CA HIS A 50 -9.64 -5.33 -11.63
C HIS A 50 -10.90 -6.13 -11.25
N HIS A 51 -10.80 -7.44 -11.06
CA HIS A 51 -11.93 -8.29 -10.67
C HIS A 51 -12.09 -8.44 -9.15
N ARG A 52 -11.19 -7.82 -8.36
CA ARG A 52 -11.27 -7.88 -6.90
C ARG A 52 -12.59 -7.32 -6.36
N LYS A 53 -13.07 -6.20 -6.91
CA LYS A 53 -14.36 -5.59 -6.53
C LYS A 53 -15.53 -6.57 -6.69
N THR A 54 -15.57 -7.32 -7.78
CA THR A 54 -16.62 -8.33 -8.04
C THR A 54 -16.54 -9.50 -7.05
N ARG A 55 -15.34 -9.90 -6.63
CA ARG A 55 -15.15 -11.04 -5.72
C ARG A 55 -15.24 -10.68 -4.25
N GLN A 56 -14.84 -9.48 -3.88
CA GLN A 56 -14.65 -9.06 -2.48
C GLN A 56 -15.45 -7.80 -2.10
N GLY A 57 -16.24 -7.23 -3.02
CA GLY A 57 -17.04 -6.03 -2.77
C GLY A 57 -16.27 -4.71 -2.80
N PHE A 58 -14.92 -4.75 -2.75
CA PHE A 58 -14.05 -3.57 -2.77
C PHE A 58 -12.89 -3.74 -3.77
N PRO A 59 -12.44 -2.67 -4.45
CA PRO A 59 -11.31 -2.74 -5.38
C PRO A 59 -9.99 -3.05 -4.67
N GLU A 60 -8.91 -3.17 -5.44
CA GLU A 60 -7.58 -3.37 -4.89
C GLU A 60 -7.15 -2.17 -4.03
N VAL A 61 -6.52 -2.49 -2.89
CA VAL A 61 -5.93 -1.52 -1.97
C VAL A 61 -4.42 -1.48 -2.21
N ILE A 62 -3.87 -0.29 -2.33
CA ILE A 62 -2.44 -0.10 -2.50
C ILE A 62 -1.77 -0.02 -1.12
N PHE A 63 -0.88 -0.95 -0.83
CA PHE A 63 0.03 -0.84 0.29
C PHE A 63 1.23 0.00 -0.15
N GLY A 64 1.30 1.27 0.29
CA GLY A 64 2.28 2.26 -0.18
C GLY A 64 3.69 2.02 0.33
N GLN A 65 3.84 1.44 1.53
CA GLN A 65 5.15 1.21 2.13
C GLN A 65 6.07 0.38 1.22
N GLY A 66 7.27 0.91 0.96
CA GLY A 66 8.27 0.26 0.09
C GLY A 66 8.05 0.47 -1.41
N LYS A 67 7.03 1.24 -1.82
CA LYS A 67 6.86 1.67 -3.22
C LYS A 67 7.37 3.08 -3.43
N SER A 68 7.88 3.36 -4.64
CA SER A 68 8.20 4.73 -5.01
C SER A 68 6.91 5.54 -5.27
N PRO A 69 6.96 6.89 -5.16
CA PRO A 69 5.82 7.76 -5.50
C PRO A 69 5.23 7.48 -6.88
N GLU A 70 6.08 7.24 -7.88
CA GLU A 70 5.69 6.96 -9.27
C GLU A 70 5.00 5.61 -9.40
N GLN A 71 5.45 4.61 -8.63
CA GLN A 71 4.80 3.29 -8.57
C GLN A 71 3.40 3.40 -7.98
N VAL A 72 3.25 4.14 -6.87
CA VAL A 72 1.94 4.38 -6.24
C VAL A 72 1.01 5.11 -7.22
N ALA A 73 1.48 6.18 -7.87
CA ALA A 73 0.69 6.95 -8.83
C ALA A 73 0.25 6.10 -10.04
N SER A 74 1.15 5.27 -10.58
CA SER A 74 0.83 4.40 -11.72
C SER A 74 -0.25 3.37 -11.39
N ILE A 75 -0.18 2.74 -10.21
CA ILE A 75 -1.19 1.79 -9.72
C ILE A 75 -2.51 2.52 -9.45
N ALA A 76 -2.46 3.68 -8.77
CA ALA A 76 -3.63 4.51 -8.48
C ALA A 76 -4.38 4.88 -9.76
N GLN A 77 -3.66 5.34 -10.79
CA GLN A 77 -4.24 5.66 -12.09
C GLN A 77 -4.93 4.45 -12.73
N ALA A 78 -4.32 3.25 -12.66
CA ALA A 78 -4.91 2.02 -13.20
C ALA A 78 -6.23 1.66 -12.52
N ILE A 79 -6.32 1.84 -11.18
CA ILE A 79 -7.55 1.60 -10.40
C ILE A 79 -8.63 2.61 -10.77
N VAL A 80 -8.29 3.92 -10.80
CA VAL A 80 -9.25 5.01 -11.01
C VAL A 80 -9.81 5.01 -12.43
N ARG A 81 -9.04 4.60 -13.45
CA ARG A 81 -9.53 4.44 -14.83
C ARG A 81 -10.74 3.49 -14.96
N ARG A 82 -10.93 2.60 -14.02
CA ARG A 82 -12.08 1.69 -13.94
C ARG A 82 -13.24 2.23 -13.09
N GLN A 83 -13.21 3.53 -12.75
CA GLN A 83 -14.21 4.17 -11.90
C GLN A 83 -14.33 3.51 -10.51
N HIS A 84 -13.22 3.01 -9.99
CA HIS A 84 -13.16 2.43 -8.66
C HIS A 84 -12.74 3.49 -7.62
N SER A 85 -13.15 3.27 -6.37
CA SER A 85 -12.57 3.97 -5.23
C SER A 85 -11.08 3.64 -5.14
N LEU A 86 -10.28 4.61 -4.73
CA LEU A 86 -8.87 4.46 -4.46
C LEU A 86 -8.64 4.45 -2.94
N LEU A 87 -7.86 3.51 -2.48
CA LEU A 87 -7.34 3.48 -1.11
C LEU A 87 -5.85 3.10 -1.16
N VAL A 88 -5.01 4.01 -0.69
CA VAL A 88 -3.56 3.78 -0.50
C VAL A 88 -3.27 3.91 0.98
N THR A 89 -2.73 2.88 1.60
CA THR A 89 -2.35 2.89 3.01
C THR A 89 -0.83 2.96 3.17
N ARG A 90 -0.35 3.35 4.35
CA ARG A 90 1.08 3.44 4.69
C ARG A 90 1.88 4.27 3.68
N THR A 91 1.35 5.42 3.32
CA THR A 91 1.92 6.33 2.32
C THR A 91 2.39 7.64 2.95
N ASP A 92 2.86 8.58 2.11
CA ASP A 92 3.38 9.87 2.53
C ASP A 92 2.99 11.00 1.56
N ALA A 93 3.42 12.22 1.88
CA ALA A 93 3.12 13.41 1.07
C ALA A 93 3.76 13.36 -0.33
N ALA A 94 4.95 12.74 -0.47
CA ALA A 94 5.61 12.63 -1.77
C ALA A 94 4.80 11.75 -2.73
N ALA A 95 4.31 10.61 -2.22
CA ALA A 95 3.41 9.74 -2.98
C ALA A 95 2.08 10.45 -3.30
N PHE A 96 1.56 11.27 -2.37
CA PHE A 96 0.34 12.05 -2.63
C PHE A 96 0.51 13.03 -3.78
N GLU A 97 1.61 13.80 -3.82
CA GLU A 97 1.85 14.74 -4.93
C GLU A 97 1.92 14.02 -6.28
N ALA A 98 2.57 12.85 -6.34
CA ALA A 98 2.63 12.04 -7.55
C ALA A 98 1.24 11.49 -7.95
N VAL A 99 0.43 11.04 -6.98
CA VAL A 99 -0.94 10.57 -7.23
C VAL A 99 -1.82 11.72 -7.70
N ARG A 100 -1.76 12.89 -7.04
CA ARG A 100 -2.59 14.06 -7.36
C ARG A 100 -2.37 14.57 -8.78
N ALA A 101 -1.17 14.44 -9.32
CA ALA A 101 -0.86 14.79 -10.71
C ALA A 101 -1.68 13.96 -11.74
N THR A 102 -2.11 12.76 -11.39
CA THR A 102 -2.88 11.85 -12.27
C THR A 102 -4.30 11.59 -11.79
N VAL A 103 -4.59 11.87 -10.52
CA VAL A 103 -5.89 11.73 -9.85
C VAL A 103 -6.15 13.02 -9.06
N PRO A 104 -6.60 14.10 -9.70
CA PRO A 104 -6.70 15.43 -9.07
C PRO A 104 -7.69 15.51 -7.91
N ASP A 105 -8.68 14.61 -7.87
CA ASP A 105 -9.71 14.51 -6.82
C ASP A 105 -9.29 13.57 -5.66
N ALA A 106 -8.02 13.14 -5.61
CA ALA A 106 -7.48 12.39 -4.48
C ALA A 106 -7.30 13.31 -3.26
N VAL A 107 -7.54 12.74 -2.07
CA VAL A 107 -7.38 13.39 -0.77
C VAL A 107 -6.31 12.67 0.05
N PHE A 108 -5.48 13.44 0.76
CA PHE A 108 -4.46 12.89 1.64
C PHE A 108 -4.80 13.14 3.12
N HIS A 109 -4.71 12.10 3.92
CA HIS A 109 -4.89 12.11 5.37
C HIS A 109 -3.53 11.89 6.06
N PRO A 110 -2.83 12.94 6.49
CA PRO A 110 -1.46 12.83 7.00
C PRO A 110 -1.34 11.93 8.22
N THR A 111 -2.26 12.06 9.18
CA THR A 111 -2.26 11.28 10.42
C THR A 111 -2.44 9.79 10.16
N ALA A 112 -3.37 9.42 9.30
CA ALA A 112 -3.64 8.05 8.90
C ALA A 112 -2.62 7.49 7.88
N ARG A 113 -1.84 8.38 7.24
CA ARG A 113 -0.95 8.04 6.12
C ARG A 113 -1.70 7.35 4.99
N ILE A 114 -2.87 7.90 4.64
CA ILE A 114 -3.77 7.39 3.60
C ILE A 114 -3.91 8.41 2.48
N ILE A 115 -3.92 7.92 1.24
CA ILE A 115 -4.47 8.64 0.09
C ILE A 115 -5.75 7.92 -0.32
N GLU A 116 -6.83 8.68 -0.50
CA GLU A 116 -8.10 8.14 -0.94
C GLU A 116 -8.73 8.93 -2.09
N ARG A 117 -9.62 8.27 -2.80
CA ARG A 117 -10.63 8.85 -3.68
C ARG A 117 -11.88 8.01 -3.57
N ARG A 118 -12.99 8.62 -3.21
CA ARG A 118 -14.26 7.91 -3.02
C ARG A 118 -15.10 7.96 -4.30
N VAL A 119 -15.72 6.84 -4.63
CA VAL A 119 -16.90 6.78 -5.50
C VAL A 119 -18.06 6.31 -4.65
N GLU A 120 -19.28 6.61 -5.10
CA GLU A 120 -20.47 6.16 -4.40
C GLU A 120 -20.49 4.63 -4.28
N LEU A 121 -20.65 4.15 -3.05
CA LEU A 121 -20.75 2.74 -2.70
C LEU A 121 -22.04 2.51 -1.90
N PRO A 122 -22.61 1.30 -1.96
CA PRO A 122 -23.69 0.92 -1.04
C PRO A 122 -23.21 1.12 0.40
N ARG A 123 -24.06 1.75 1.23
CA ARG A 123 -23.75 1.92 2.65
C ARG A 123 -23.68 0.58 3.36
N GLY A 124 -22.73 0.46 4.26
CA GLY A 124 -22.63 -0.62 5.22
C GLY A 124 -23.86 -0.66 6.15
N LYS A 125 -23.99 -1.73 6.93
CA LYS A 125 -25.03 -1.86 7.93
C LYS A 125 -24.47 -1.53 9.31
N GLY A 126 -25.12 -0.59 10.01
CA GLY A 126 -24.70 -0.15 11.33
C GLY A 126 -23.48 0.77 11.32
N VAL A 127 -22.87 0.96 12.47
CA VAL A 127 -21.71 1.83 12.69
C VAL A 127 -20.53 0.99 13.15
N ILE A 128 -19.36 1.25 12.61
CA ILE A 128 -18.09 0.66 13.07
C ILE A 128 -17.49 1.61 14.12
N LEU A 129 -17.40 1.15 15.37
CA LEU A 129 -16.67 1.88 16.39
C LEU A 129 -15.18 1.55 16.34
N VAL A 130 -14.33 2.57 16.12
CA VAL A 130 -12.88 2.45 16.20
C VAL A 130 -12.42 3.04 17.53
N ALA A 131 -11.97 2.17 18.44
CA ALA A 131 -11.51 2.57 19.76
C ALA A 131 -9.98 2.53 19.85
N ALA A 132 -9.38 3.58 20.47
CA ALA A 132 -7.94 3.68 20.70
C ALA A 132 -7.64 3.92 22.19
N ALA A 133 -6.65 3.20 22.72
CA ALA A 133 -6.30 3.25 24.13
C ALA A 133 -5.61 4.56 24.53
N GLY A 134 -4.74 5.10 23.67
CA GLY A 134 -3.99 6.31 23.95
C GLY A 134 -3.73 7.14 22.68
N THR A 135 -3.17 8.33 22.90
CA THR A 135 -2.89 9.27 21.80
C THR A 135 -1.85 8.78 20.80
N SER A 136 -0.95 7.90 21.21
CA SER A 136 0.02 7.25 20.32
C SER A 136 -0.63 6.28 19.32
N ASP A 137 -1.85 5.82 19.60
CA ASP A 137 -2.57 4.88 18.75
C ASP A 137 -3.40 5.58 17.67
N ILE A 138 -3.56 6.92 17.77
CA ILE A 138 -4.35 7.72 16.85
C ILE A 138 -4.03 7.47 15.38
N PRO A 139 -2.75 7.38 14.94
CA PRO A 139 -2.45 7.13 13.53
C PRO A 139 -3.01 5.81 13.02
N VAL A 140 -2.96 4.76 13.85
CA VAL A 140 -3.47 3.43 13.50
C VAL A 140 -5.00 3.41 13.54
N ALA A 141 -5.60 4.07 14.53
CA ALA A 141 -7.04 4.21 14.63
C ALA A 141 -7.62 4.99 13.42
N GLU A 142 -6.98 6.08 13.03
CA GLU A 142 -7.39 6.85 11.85
C GLU A 142 -7.18 6.06 10.55
N GLU A 143 -6.10 5.26 10.42
CA GLU A 143 -5.93 4.35 9.29
C GLU A 143 -7.10 3.36 9.18
N ALA A 144 -7.54 2.79 10.31
CA ALA A 144 -8.68 1.87 10.35
C ALA A 144 -9.99 2.59 10.04
N ALA A 145 -10.24 3.74 10.66
CA ALA A 145 -11.46 4.51 10.50
C ALA A 145 -11.65 4.98 9.05
N ILE A 146 -10.65 5.64 8.47
CA ILE A 146 -10.71 6.13 7.08
C ILE A 146 -10.83 4.96 6.10
N SER A 147 -10.12 3.85 6.33
CA SER A 147 -10.26 2.66 5.49
C SER A 147 -11.69 2.13 5.49
N ALA A 148 -12.34 2.04 6.66
CA ALA A 148 -13.72 1.60 6.77
C ALA A 148 -14.70 2.58 6.08
N GLU A 149 -14.50 3.89 6.23
CA GLU A 149 -15.30 4.92 5.56
C GLU A 149 -15.18 4.84 4.02
N VAL A 150 -13.96 4.68 3.49
CA VAL A 150 -13.72 4.53 2.04
C VAL A 150 -14.39 3.26 1.51
N MET A 151 -14.58 2.26 2.35
CA MET A 151 -15.31 1.02 2.02
C MET A 151 -16.84 1.17 2.16
N GLY A 152 -17.35 2.37 2.49
CA GLY A 152 -18.78 2.68 2.52
C GLY A 152 -19.44 2.50 3.88
N ASN A 153 -18.68 2.37 4.96
CA ASN A 153 -19.25 2.22 6.32
C ASN A 153 -19.34 3.56 7.03
N ASP A 154 -20.35 3.69 7.91
CA ASP A 154 -20.39 4.74 8.91
C ASP A 154 -19.41 4.38 10.04
N VAL A 155 -18.63 5.36 10.50
CA VAL A 155 -17.57 5.12 11.51
C VAL A 155 -17.71 6.13 12.65
N ASP A 156 -17.68 5.62 13.87
CA ASP A 156 -17.52 6.41 15.08
C ASP A 156 -16.11 6.20 15.67
N ARG A 157 -15.56 7.23 16.32
CA ARG A 157 -14.19 7.23 16.86
C ARG A 157 -14.24 7.45 18.36
N LEU A 158 -13.57 6.56 19.10
CA LEU A 158 -13.47 6.64 20.55
C LEU A 158 -11.98 6.59 20.94
N THR A 159 -11.43 7.72 21.37
CA THR A 159 -10.01 7.86 21.67
C THR A 159 -9.76 7.99 23.16
N ASP A 160 -8.54 7.63 23.60
CA ASP A 160 -8.05 7.76 24.97
C ASP A 160 -8.88 6.97 26.01
N VAL A 161 -9.34 5.79 25.65
CA VAL A 161 -10.15 4.91 26.52
C VAL A 161 -9.39 3.67 27.00
N GLY A 162 -8.07 3.79 27.16
CA GLY A 162 -7.21 2.70 27.63
C GLY A 162 -7.55 2.21 29.03
N VAL A 163 -7.22 0.95 29.30
CA VAL A 163 -7.54 0.24 30.56
C VAL A 163 -6.96 0.88 31.82
N ALA A 164 -5.91 1.69 31.70
CA ALA A 164 -5.37 2.48 32.81
C ALA A 164 -6.38 3.53 33.33
N GLY A 165 -7.40 3.86 32.55
CA GLY A 165 -8.50 4.76 32.94
C GLY A 165 -9.85 4.17 32.54
N LEU A 166 -10.19 2.97 33.02
CA LEU A 166 -11.39 2.22 32.67
C LEU A 166 -12.69 3.04 32.84
N HIS A 167 -12.71 3.98 33.79
CA HIS A 167 -13.84 4.90 33.98
C HIS A 167 -14.15 5.75 32.73
N ARG A 168 -13.15 6.05 31.88
CA ARG A 168 -13.33 6.76 30.61
C ARG A 168 -14.10 5.91 29.59
N LEU A 169 -13.73 4.64 29.46
CA LEU A 169 -14.47 3.69 28.62
C LEU A 169 -15.90 3.47 29.14
N LEU A 170 -16.06 3.32 30.46
CA LEU A 170 -17.38 3.13 31.08
C LEU A 170 -18.29 4.35 30.92
N ALA A 171 -17.74 5.56 30.85
CA ALA A 171 -18.51 6.78 30.57
C ALA A 171 -19.10 6.79 29.14
N GLU A 172 -18.47 6.08 28.21
CA GLU A 172 -18.86 6.00 26.79
C GLU A 172 -19.66 4.72 26.46
N ARG A 173 -20.12 3.99 27.50
CA ARG A 173 -20.75 2.66 27.32
C ARG A 173 -21.92 2.66 26.34
N ASP A 174 -22.64 3.79 26.22
CA ASP A 174 -23.81 3.89 25.33
C ASP A 174 -23.42 4.01 23.85
N ARG A 175 -22.10 4.17 23.55
CA ARG A 175 -21.51 4.16 22.21
C ARG A 175 -20.84 2.83 21.88
N VAL A 176 -20.66 1.96 22.83
CA VAL A 176 -20.02 0.64 22.69
C VAL A 176 -21.09 -0.44 22.64
#